data_9295a3be2f561fd27d5fcef02134ca02
#
_entry.id   9295a3be2f561fd27d5fcef02134ca02
#
_cell.length_a   1.000
_cell.length_b   1.000
_cell.length_c   1.000
_cell.angle_alpha   90.00
_cell.angle_beta   90.00
_cell.angle_gamma   90.00
#
_symmetry.space_group_name_H-M   'P 1'
#
loop_
_entity.id
_entity.type
_entity.pdbx_description
1 polymer ?
#
loop_
_entity_poly.entity_id
_entity_poly.type
_entity_poly.pdbx_seq_one_letter_code
_entity_poly.pdbx_strand_id
1 'polypeptide(L)'
;MAGAYREETRPKAIAQGTKIPIPVAENQAMGDSRSMNPTIPQGMLEPARHVPVARETDVLVCGGGPAGIAAAFTAARAGARVLILERHPFLGGVWTAGALTILIDTEHKDGLNREIRRRLEKRGAATYCGLWPDWPVYGLEAMKALLDEMVEETGVEVQYYTTVAAVAREGRRISGVFTESKSGREFVRAKVIIDATGDGDVAAQAGCEFKLGRPGDGKTQPMTLYGRIGGYTGGPVHVQPLLDIAINAGVQPSYGDVTLFPQPGQPGVFLLMATHLYGNALDVRDLTRAEMQGRAEIRKLVDLYRRHAGPDWKNVYLIDTGPFLGVRESRRILGRHYLTVEELKAGKTFEDGICHVRFIADIHHPDPSEGSGLTHVFFPAYDIPYRCLIARDVDNLMMAGRCISGDHIAFASYRVTGDAIAMGEAAALCVKHGIDPDDVHRPELLAELAKMRTTEWTSPAC
;
A
#
# COMPACT_ATOMS: atom_id res chain seq x y z
N MET A 1 -8.34 18.78 24.96
CA MET A 1 -8.22 20.13 24.39
C MET A 1 -7.91 19.95 22.92
N ALA A 2 -8.86 20.30 22.06
CA ALA A 2 -8.73 20.18 20.62
C ALA A 2 -7.71 21.22 20.12
N GLY A 3 -6.54 20.77 19.67
CA GLY A 3 -5.56 21.63 19.02
C GLY A 3 -6.04 21.95 17.61
N ALA A 4 -6.52 23.18 17.42
CA ALA A 4 -6.83 23.71 16.11
C ALA A 4 -5.59 23.68 15.23
N TYR A 5 -5.68 23.07 14.05
CA TYR A 5 -4.72 23.20 12.97
C TYR A 5 -4.54 24.70 12.69
N ARG A 6 -3.34 25.23 12.99
CA ARG A 6 -3.04 26.63 12.68
C ARG A 6 -2.97 26.80 11.17
N GLU A 7 -3.81 27.67 10.64
CA GLU A 7 -3.90 28.09 9.24
C GLU A 7 -2.66 28.86 8.71
N GLU A 8 -1.59 29.00 9.48
CA GLU A 8 -0.55 30.03 9.23
C GLU A 8 0.69 29.56 8.47
N THR A 9 0.72 28.36 7.87
CA THR A 9 1.87 27.99 7.00
C THR A 9 1.45 27.42 5.64
N ARG A 10 0.38 27.95 5.04
CA ARG A 10 0.09 27.69 3.63
C ARG A 10 1.03 28.51 2.75
N PRO A 11 1.73 27.90 1.77
CA PRO A 11 2.26 28.68 0.66
C PRO A 11 1.11 29.39 -0.03
N LYS A 12 1.25 30.68 -0.24
CA LYS A 12 0.26 31.51 -0.94
C LYS A 12 -0.04 30.87 -2.30
N ALA A 13 -1.34 30.74 -2.60
CA ALA A 13 -1.84 30.32 -3.90
C ALA A 13 -1.09 31.04 -5.03
N ILE A 14 -0.57 30.25 -5.96
CA ILE A 14 0.02 30.76 -7.20
C ILE A 14 -1.10 31.44 -7.98
N ALA A 15 -0.95 32.74 -8.20
CA ALA A 15 -1.84 33.54 -9.02
C ALA A 15 -1.92 32.94 -10.44
N GLN A 16 -3.12 32.99 -11.00
CA GLN A 16 -3.42 32.55 -12.38
C GLN A 16 -2.40 33.08 -13.38
N GLY A 17 -1.47 32.23 -13.78
CA GLY A 17 -0.52 32.50 -14.85
C GLY A 17 -1.20 32.27 -16.20
N THR A 18 -1.09 33.25 -17.07
CA THR A 18 -1.50 33.29 -18.46
C THR A 18 -1.15 32.01 -19.21
N LYS A 19 -2.16 31.40 -19.87
CA LYS A 19 -2.00 30.25 -20.76
C LYS A 19 -1.07 30.62 -21.92
N ILE A 20 0.13 30.09 -21.91
CA ILE A 20 1.02 30.05 -23.09
C ILE A 20 0.63 28.75 -23.85
N PRO A 21 0.29 28.82 -25.15
CA PRO A 21 -0.04 27.63 -25.90
C PRO A 21 1.24 26.80 -26.13
N ILE A 22 1.21 25.56 -25.66
CA ILE A 22 2.22 24.54 -25.95
C ILE A 22 2.00 24.08 -27.40
N PRO A 23 3.00 24.06 -28.29
CA PRO A 23 2.84 23.44 -29.58
C PRO A 23 2.66 21.93 -29.39
N VAL A 24 1.46 21.45 -29.70
CA VAL A 24 1.16 20.05 -29.84
C VAL A 24 1.93 19.56 -31.06
N ALA A 25 2.89 18.65 -30.87
CA ALA A 25 3.46 17.93 -31.98
C ALA A 25 2.30 17.17 -32.68
N GLU A 26 2.07 17.52 -33.92
CA GLU A 26 1.09 16.84 -34.77
C GLU A 26 1.44 15.35 -34.87
N ASN A 27 0.69 14.55 -34.16
CA ASN A 27 0.61 13.12 -34.45
C ASN A 27 -0.09 13.00 -35.80
N GLN A 28 0.68 12.69 -36.83
CA GLN A 28 0.14 12.27 -38.11
C GLN A 28 -0.85 11.13 -37.83
N ALA A 29 -2.10 11.40 -38.19
CA ALA A 29 -3.16 10.41 -38.19
C ALA A 29 -2.74 9.25 -39.09
N MET A 30 -2.40 8.13 -38.47
CA MET A 30 -2.38 6.86 -39.19
C MET A 30 -3.83 6.44 -39.40
N GLY A 31 -4.20 6.45 -40.64
CA GLY A 31 -5.51 6.04 -41.12
C GLY A 31 -5.80 4.56 -40.85
N ASP A 32 -7.11 4.33 -40.86
CA ASP A 32 -7.77 3.06 -41.07
C ASP A 32 -7.65 2.00 -39.97
N SER A 33 -8.52 2.15 -38.98
CA SER A 33 -8.85 1.06 -38.04
C SER A 33 -9.64 -0.03 -38.77
N ARG A 34 -8.97 -0.90 -39.51
CA ARG A 34 -9.49 -2.23 -39.74
C ARG A 34 -9.59 -2.93 -38.40
N SER A 35 -10.81 -3.27 -38.02
CA SER A 35 -11.10 -4.15 -36.88
C SER A 35 -10.34 -5.47 -37.05
N MET A 36 -9.08 -5.52 -36.58
CA MET A 36 -8.46 -6.79 -36.28
C MET A 36 -9.12 -7.25 -34.98
N ASN A 37 -10.14 -8.13 -35.13
CA ASN A 37 -10.44 -9.06 -34.05
C ASN A 37 -9.10 -9.68 -33.64
N PRO A 38 -8.57 -9.45 -32.44
CA PRO A 38 -7.41 -10.18 -32.01
C PRO A 38 -7.85 -11.64 -32.00
N THR A 39 -7.33 -12.43 -32.92
CA THR A 39 -7.40 -13.89 -32.84
C THR A 39 -6.81 -14.21 -31.46
N ILE A 40 -7.66 -14.56 -30.50
CA ILE A 40 -7.24 -15.08 -29.22
C ILE A 40 -6.34 -16.26 -29.56
N PRO A 41 -5.05 -16.23 -29.21
CA PRO A 41 -4.18 -17.36 -29.50
C PRO A 41 -4.86 -18.60 -28.95
N GLN A 42 -4.91 -19.65 -29.76
CA GLN A 42 -5.54 -20.91 -29.39
C GLN A 42 -4.92 -21.34 -28.04
N GLY A 43 -5.73 -21.34 -26.95
CA GLY A 43 -5.24 -21.63 -25.61
C GLY A 43 -4.62 -23.04 -25.58
N MET A 44 -3.51 -23.20 -24.86
CA MET A 44 -2.93 -24.51 -24.60
C MET A 44 -3.62 -25.11 -23.36
N LEU A 45 -4.05 -26.36 -23.47
CA LEU A 45 -4.59 -27.09 -22.33
C LEU A 45 -3.44 -27.50 -21.43
N GLU A 46 -3.46 -27.04 -20.17
CA GLU A 46 -2.57 -27.56 -19.13
C GLU A 46 -3.10 -28.94 -18.71
N PRO A 47 -2.27 -30.02 -18.77
CA PRO A 47 -2.72 -31.35 -18.35
C PRO A 47 -3.16 -31.37 -16.89
N ALA A 48 -4.22 -32.13 -16.59
CA ALA A 48 -4.62 -32.35 -15.20
C ALA A 48 -3.49 -33.02 -14.42
N ARG A 49 -3.21 -32.49 -13.21
CA ARG A 49 -2.16 -33.01 -12.33
C ARG A 49 -2.62 -33.03 -10.90
N HIS A 50 -2.08 -33.98 -10.12
CA HIS A 50 -2.18 -33.95 -8.68
C HIS A 50 -1.19 -32.94 -8.12
N VAL A 51 -1.68 -32.04 -7.26
CA VAL A 51 -0.87 -31.04 -6.57
C VAL A 51 -0.76 -31.46 -5.10
N PRO A 52 0.46 -31.58 -4.54
CA PRO A 52 0.63 -31.99 -3.16
C PRO A 52 0.06 -30.93 -2.20
N VAL A 53 -0.58 -31.38 -1.13
CA VAL A 53 -0.96 -30.52 0.01
C VAL A 53 0.30 -30.30 0.84
N ALA A 54 0.95 -29.17 0.66
CA ALA A 54 2.22 -28.87 1.31
C ALA A 54 2.03 -28.35 2.74
N ARG A 55 0.91 -27.66 3.00
CA ARG A 55 0.63 -27.02 4.29
C ARG A 55 -0.86 -27.05 4.62
N GLU A 56 -1.13 -27.13 5.93
CA GLU A 56 -2.46 -26.92 6.50
C GLU A 56 -2.34 -25.94 7.67
N THR A 57 -3.12 -24.88 7.66
CA THR A 57 -3.06 -23.82 8.66
C THR A 57 -4.47 -23.39 9.10
N ASP A 58 -4.59 -22.73 10.24
CA ASP A 58 -5.86 -22.17 10.68
C ASP A 58 -6.15 -20.88 9.92
N VAL A 59 -5.14 -20.01 9.78
CA VAL A 59 -5.22 -18.75 9.05
C VAL A 59 -4.14 -18.67 7.99
N LEU A 60 -4.54 -18.45 6.76
CA LEU A 60 -3.63 -18.15 5.65
C LEU A 60 -3.72 -16.68 5.33
N VAL A 61 -2.60 -15.98 5.43
CA VAL A 61 -2.46 -14.58 5.03
C VAL A 61 -1.73 -14.52 3.69
N CYS A 62 -2.39 -14.01 2.68
CA CYS A 62 -1.82 -13.84 1.35
C CYS A 62 -1.33 -12.39 1.17
N GLY A 63 -0.02 -12.20 1.17
CA GLY A 63 0.66 -10.90 1.14
C GLY A 63 1.17 -10.46 2.52
N GLY A 64 2.47 -10.16 2.59
CA GLY A 64 3.19 -9.75 3.81
C GLY A 64 3.35 -8.23 3.95
N GLY A 65 2.46 -7.43 3.35
CA GLY A 65 2.42 -5.98 3.53
C GLY A 65 1.93 -5.54 4.91
N PRO A 66 1.78 -4.22 5.18
CA PRO A 66 1.36 -3.71 6.50
C PRO A 66 0.11 -4.39 7.06
N ALA A 67 -0.93 -4.58 6.24
CA ALA A 67 -2.15 -5.28 6.64
C ALA A 67 -1.91 -6.76 6.93
N GLY A 68 -1.12 -7.43 6.09
CA GLY A 68 -0.86 -8.86 6.22
C GLY A 68 -0.03 -9.21 7.45
N ILE A 69 1.03 -8.45 7.74
CA ILE A 69 1.82 -8.65 8.97
C ILE A 69 0.96 -8.42 10.21
N ALA A 70 0.10 -7.39 10.18
CA ALA A 70 -0.78 -7.10 11.31
C ALA A 70 -1.79 -8.23 11.53
N ALA A 71 -2.39 -8.75 10.47
CA ALA A 71 -3.29 -9.89 10.55
C ALA A 71 -2.58 -11.14 11.08
N ALA A 72 -1.38 -11.43 10.57
CA ALA A 72 -0.64 -12.63 10.94
C ALA A 72 -0.16 -12.60 12.39
N PHE A 73 0.50 -11.52 12.81
CA PHE A 73 1.01 -11.41 14.19
C PHE A 73 -0.12 -11.40 15.20
N THR A 74 -1.22 -10.71 14.89
CA THR A 74 -2.39 -10.67 15.76
C THR A 74 -3.05 -12.04 15.87
N ALA A 75 -3.22 -12.76 14.77
CA ALA A 75 -3.80 -14.11 14.76
C ALA A 75 -2.92 -15.12 15.54
N ALA A 76 -1.59 -15.04 15.36
CA ALA A 76 -0.66 -15.91 16.08
C ALA A 76 -0.66 -15.61 17.59
N ARG A 77 -0.66 -14.34 17.99
CA ARG A 77 -0.83 -13.92 19.40
C ARG A 77 -2.15 -14.37 20.00
N ALA A 78 -3.18 -14.58 19.18
CA ALA A 78 -4.46 -15.15 19.57
C ALA A 78 -4.45 -16.70 19.62
N GLY A 79 -3.32 -17.35 19.32
CA GLY A 79 -3.11 -18.80 19.43
C GLY A 79 -3.42 -19.60 18.16
N ALA A 80 -3.61 -18.95 17.00
CA ALA A 80 -3.80 -19.64 15.73
C ALA A 80 -2.46 -20.08 15.11
N ARG A 81 -2.51 -21.16 14.33
CA ARG A 81 -1.44 -21.49 13.40
C ARG A 81 -1.60 -20.62 12.17
N VAL A 82 -0.57 -19.83 11.87
CA VAL A 82 -0.62 -18.83 10.80
C VAL A 82 0.50 -19.07 9.79
N LEU A 83 0.16 -19.01 8.50
CA LEU A 83 1.11 -18.98 7.41
C LEU A 83 0.95 -17.68 6.62
N ILE A 84 2.04 -16.96 6.37
CA ILE A 84 2.11 -15.87 5.39
C ILE A 84 2.72 -16.39 4.09
N LEU A 85 2.05 -16.10 2.97
CA LEU A 85 2.62 -16.24 1.63
C LEU A 85 3.03 -14.86 1.11
N GLU A 86 4.32 -14.68 0.78
CA GLU A 86 4.83 -13.41 0.27
C GLU A 86 5.70 -13.64 -0.98
N ARG A 87 5.46 -12.84 -2.02
CA ARG A 87 6.21 -12.94 -3.30
C ARG A 87 7.61 -12.34 -3.23
N HIS A 88 7.84 -11.41 -2.29
CA HIS A 88 9.13 -10.75 -2.07
C HIS A 88 9.98 -11.53 -1.05
N PRO A 89 11.29 -11.23 -0.95
CA PRO A 89 12.21 -11.90 -0.01
C PRO A 89 12.16 -11.33 1.42
N PHE A 90 11.21 -10.49 1.74
CA PHE A 90 11.04 -9.85 3.05
C PHE A 90 9.61 -9.34 3.22
N LEU A 91 9.18 -9.19 4.47
CA LEU A 91 7.89 -8.59 4.84
C LEU A 91 7.90 -7.07 4.73
N GLY A 92 6.73 -6.45 4.87
CA GLY A 92 6.51 -5.01 4.92
C GLY A 92 5.87 -4.42 3.67
N GLY A 93 5.86 -5.13 2.53
CA GLY A 93 5.22 -4.67 1.30
C GLY A 93 5.69 -3.28 0.87
N VAL A 94 4.79 -2.28 0.85
CA VAL A 94 5.15 -0.91 0.45
C VAL A 94 6.19 -0.27 1.37
N TRP A 95 6.27 -0.67 2.64
CA TRP A 95 7.26 -0.16 3.60
C TRP A 95 8.69 -0.62 3.31
N THR A 96 8.85 -1.76 2.66
CA THR A 96 10.15 -2.41 2.39
C THR A 96 10.37 -2.62 0.91
N ALA A 97 9.57 -3.46 0.24
CA ALA A 97 9.67 -3.69 -1.19
C ALA A 97 9.35 -2.44 -2.01
N GLY A 98 8.34 -1.67 -1.60
CA GLY A 98 8.02 -0.39 -2.21
C GLY A 98 8.92 0.76 -1.78
N ALA A 99 9.72 0.58 -0.72
CA ALA A 99 10.64 1.58 -0.15
C ALA A 99 9.98 2.88 0.35
N LEU A 100 8.69 2.91 0.65
CA LEU A 100 8.03 4.08 1.26
C LEU A 100 8.34 4.13 2.76
N THR A 101 9.39 4.85 3.15
CA THR A 101 9.94 4.87 4.50
C THR A 101 9.30 5.89 5.44
N ILE A 102 7.98 5.97 5.44
CA ILE A 102 7.20 6.82 6.34
C ILE A 102 5.98 6.07 6.88
N LEU A 103 5.66 6.27 8.16
CA LEU A 103 4.49 5.71 8.83
C LEU A 103 3.36 6.73 8.80
N ILE A 104 2.40 6.56 7.88
CA ILE A 104 1.32 7.51 7.64
C ILE A 104 0.11 7.15 8.49
N ASP A 105 -0.47 8.15 9.18
CA ASP A 105 -1.69 8.06 10.02
C ASP A 105 -1.58 7.02 11.15
N THR A 106 -0.44 7.04 11.86
CA THR A 106 -0.15 6.08 12.95
C THR A 106 -0.15 6.70 14.35
N GLU A 107 -0.08 8.03 14.48
CA GLU A 107 0.17 8.74 15.74
C GLU A 107 -0.93 8.56 16.78
N HIS A 108 -2.18 8.38 16.34
CA HIS A 108 -3.36 8.20 17.20
C HIS A 108 -3.88 6.76 17.19
N LYS A 109 -3.11 5.83 16.66
CA LYS A 109 -3.45 4.40 16.60
C LYS A 109 -2.59 3.59 17.57
N ASP A 110 -3.26 2.74 18.32
CA ASP A 110 -2.65 1.78 19.25
C ASP A 110 -2.27 0.46 18.56
N GLY A 111 -2.02 -0.57 19.35
CA GLY A 111 -1.69 -1.89 18.87
C GLY A 111 -0.35 -1.95 18.15
N LEU A 112 -0.31 -2.69 17.04
CA LEU A 112 0.90 -2.85 16.23
C LEU A 112 1.42 -1.54 15.64
N ASN A 113 0.56 -0.57 15.35
CA ASN A 113 1.00 0.77 14.94
C ASN A 113 1.93 1.39 15.98
N ARG A 114 1.50 1.40 17.25
CA ARG A 114 2.30 1.91 18.37
C ARG A 114 3.54 1.06 18.64
N GLU A 115 3.40 -0.27 18.58
CA GLU A 115 4.51 -1.19 18.83
C GLU A 115 5.64 -1.01 17.81
N ILE A 116 5.35 -1.06 16.52
CA ILE A 116 6.34 -0.90 15.44
C ILE A 116 7.03 0.46 15.57
N ARG A 117 6.27 1.54 15.74
CA ARG A 117 6.82 2.88 15.91
C ARG A 117 7.78 2.95 17.08
N ARG A 118 7.39 2.50 18.29
CA ARG A 118 8.22 2.52 19.49
C ARG A 118 9.49 1.68 19.35
N ARG A 119 9.38 0.49 18.69
CA ARG A 119 10.55 -0.36 18.47
C ARG A 119 11.57 0.28 17.53
N LEU A 120 11.12 0.98 16.49
CA LEU A 120 12.00 1.73 15.59
C LEU A 120 12.62 2.95 16.29
N GLU A 121 11.84 3.71 17.07
CA GLU A 121 12.32 4.84 17.86
C GLU A 121 13.37 4.40 18.89
N LYS A 122 13.12 3.32 19.62
CA LYS A 122 14.07 2.76 20.61
C LYS A 122 15.43 2.38 20.00
N ARG A 123 15.44 2.01 18.71
CA ARG A 123 16.65 1.68 17.95
C ARG A 123 17.34 2.90 17.35
N GLY A 124 16.81 4.09 17.53
CA GLY A 124 17.26 5.28 16.81
C GLY A 124 17.04 5.19 15.29
N ALA A 125 16.15 4.29 14.85
CA ALA A 125 15.88 4.00 13.45
C ALA A 125 14.64 4.72 12.93
N ALA A 126 13.98 5.57 13.72
CA ALA A 126 12.89 6.43 13.31
C ALA A 126 13.13 7.86 13.82
N THR A 127 12.69 8.83 13.03
CA THR A 127 12.74 10.26 13.40
C THR A 127 11.57 11.00 12.74
N TYR A 128 11.23 12.16 13.29
CA TYR A 128 10.20 13.03 12.72
C TYR A 128 10.87 14.08 11.84
N CYS A 129 10.36 14.29 10.64
CA CYS A 129 10.84 15.33 9.73
C CYS A 129 9.84 16.50 9.71
N GLY A 130 10.35 17.72 9.50
CA GLY A 130 9.53 18.94 9.58
C GLY A 130 8.41 19.06 8.54
N LEU A 131 8.46 18.28 7.46
CA LEU A 131 7.40 18.23 6.44
C LEU A 131 6.14 17.52 6.93
N TRP A 132 6.32 16.48 7.77
CA TRP A 132 5.24 15.64 8.32
C TRP A 132 5.52 15.42 9.80
N PRO A 133 5.22 16.42 10.66
CA PRO A 133 5.64 16.41 12.08
C PRO A 133 5.05 15.27 12.89
N ASP A 134 3.91 14.73 12.46
CA ASP A 134 3.19 13.67 13.17
C ASP A 134 3.53 12.27 12.64
N TRP A 135 4.24 12.16 11.51
CA TRP A 135 4.53 10.89 10.86
C TRP A 135 6.03 10.61 10.83
N PRO A 136 6.50 9.62 11.58
CA PRO A 136 7.92 9.32 11.59
C PRO A 136 8.38 8.68 10.28
N VAL A 137 9.54 9.12 9.82
CA VAL A 137 10.32 8.42 8.80
C VAL A 137 11.23 7.42 9.46
N TYR A 138 11.57 6.33 8.77
CA TYR A 138 12.37 5.26 9.34
C TYR A 138 13.42 4.71 8.35
N GLY A 139 14.41 4.00 8.91
CA GLY A 139 15.43 3.32 8.13
C GLY A 139 14.88 2.05 7.48
N LEU A 140 15.04 1.90 6.17
CA LEU A 140 14.50 0.78 5.38
C LEU A 140 14.94 -0.58 5.92
N GLU A 141 16.24 -0.76 6.16
CA GLU A 141 16.78 -2.04 6.66
C GLU A 141 16.39 -2.32 8.12
N ALA A 142 16.23 -1.25 8.93
CA ALA A 142 15.74 -1.42 10.29
C ALA A 142 14.30 -1.93 10.35
N MET A 143 13.46 -1.54 9.41
CA MET A 143 12.09 -2.09 9.30
C MET A 143 12.13 -3.57 8.91
N LYS A 144 12.95 -3.98 7.93
CA LYS A 144 13.08 -5.40 7.56
C LYS A 144 13.51 -6.24 8.75
N ALA A 145 14.59 -5.84 9.44
CA ALA A 145 15.08 -6.53 10.61
C ALA A 145 14.04 -6.60 11.74
N LEU A 146 13.30 -5.52 11.99
CA LEU A 146 12.22 -5.51 12.98
C LEU A 146 11.13 -6.54 12.64
N LEU A 147 10.72 -6.62 11.38
CA LEU A 147 9.67 -7.54 10.98
C LEU A 147 10.12 -9.01 11.05
N ASP A 148 11.39 -9.31 10.72
CA ASP A 148 11.97 -10.64 10.88
C ASP A 148 11.99 -11.06 12.36
N GLU A 149 12.42 -10.18 13.28
CA GLU A 149 12.36 -10.42 14.72
C GLU A 149 10.93 -10.66 15.20
N MET A 150 9.95 -9.90 14.71
CA MET A 150 8.54 -10.09 15.08
C MET A 150 7.97 -11.41 14.57
N VAL A 151 8.47 -11.93 13.44
CA VAL A 151 8.14 -13.29 12.96
C VAL A 151 8.65 -14.33 13.97
N GLU A 152 9.91 -14.23 14.38
CA GLU A 152 10.50 -15.15 15.37
C GLU A 152 9.76 -15.10 16.70
N GLU A 153 9.45 -13.90 17.20
CA GLU A 153 8.74 -13.68 18.47
C GLU A 153 7.30 -14.25 18.46
N THR A 154 6.62 -14.20 17.32
CA THR A 154 5.22 -14.64 17.21
C THR A 154 5.07 -16.08 16.77
N GLY A 155 6.12 -16.69 16.23
CA GLY A 155 6.10 -18.04 15.66
C GLY A 155 5.25 -18.18 14.39
N VAL A 156 5.03 -17.09 13.68
CA VAL A 156 4.33 -17.09 12.38
C VAL A 156 5.21 -17.81 11.35
N GLU A 157 4.64 -18.78 10.63
CA GLU A 157 5.31 -19.38 9.49
C GLU A 157 5.26 -18.41 8.29
N VAL A 158 6.39 -18.20 7.61
CA VAL A 158 6.48 -17.34 6.44
C VAL A 158 7.06 -18.12 5.27
N GLN A 159 6.43 -18.02 4.11
CA GLN A 159 6.94 -18.57 2.86
C GLN A 159 7.15 -17.44 1.85
N TYR A 160 8.41 -17.06 1.69
CA TYR A 160 8.84 -16.06 0.71
C TYR A 160 8.90 -16.64 -0.73
N TYR A 161 9.07 -15.76 -1.72
CA TYR A 161 9.15 -16.13 -3.15
C TYR A 161 7.97 -16.98 -3.63
N THR A 162 6.79 -16.76 -3.04
CA THR A 162 5.62 -17.57 -3.30
C THR A 162 4.44 -16.72 -3.74
N THR A 163 3.85 -17.10 -4.86
CA THR A 163 2.69 -16.42 -5.44
C THR A 163 1.46 -17.33 -5.35
N VAL A 164 0.31 -16.75 -4.98
CA VAL A 164 -0.97 -17.44 -5.13
C VAL A 164 -1.33 -17.47 -6.60
N ALA A 165 -1.39 -18.68 -7.18
CA ALA A 165 -1.61 -18.91 -8.59
C ALA A 165 -3.07 -19.24 -8.94
N ALA A 166 -3.80 -19.86 -8.00
CA ALA A 166 -5.21 -20.18 -8.14
C ALA A 166 -5.87 -20.41 -6.77
N VAL A 167 -7.20 -20.37 -6.74
CA VAL A 167 -8.00 -20.61 -5.55
C VAL A 167 -8.89 -21.84 -5.78
N ALA A 168 -8.91 -22.75 -4.79
CA ALA A 168 -9.87 -23.85 -4.79
C ALA A 168 -11.11 -23.44 -3.97
N ARG A 169 -12.26 -23.38 -4.66
CA ARG A 169 -13.54 -22.94 -4.09
C ARG A 169 -14.61 -24.01 -4.24
N GLU A 170 -15.35 -24.29 -3.17
CA GLU A 170 -16.51 -25.16 -3.13
C GLU A 170 -17.71 -24.35 -2.64
N GLY A 171 -18.67 -24.10 -3.52
CA GLY A 171 -19.81 -23.24 -3.20
C GLY A 171 -19.34 -21.84 -2.80
N ARG A 172 -19.65 -21.43 -1.58
CA ARG A 172 -19.26 -20.12 -1.02
C ARG A 172 -17.98 -20.16 -0.15
N ARG A 173 -17.28 -21.30 -0.10
CA ARG A 173 -16.08 -21.45 0.74
C ARG A 173 -14.85 -21.75 -0.10
N ILE A 174 -13.72 -21.19 0.29
CA ILE A 174 -12.40 -21.52 -0.23
C ILE A 174 -11.84 -22.64 0.63
N SER A 175 -11.44 -23.76 -0.01
CA SER A 175 -10.78 -24.87 0.68
C SER A 175 -9.27 -24.66 0.81
N GLY A 176 -8.70 -23.80 0.00
CA GLY A 176 -7.30 -23.43 0.02
C GLY A 176 -6.85 -22.74 -1.27
N VAL A 177 -5.55 -22.51 -1.38
CA VAL A 177 -4.95 -21.85 -2.55
C VAL A 177 -3.88 -22.74 -3.18
N PHE A 178 -3.73 -22.63 -4.50
CA PHE A 178 -2.58 -23.16 -5.21
C PHE A 178 -1.51 -22.10 -5.27
N THR A 179 -0.29 -22.48 -4.96
CA THR A 179 0.88 -21.60 -4.98
C THR A 179 1.87 -22.00 -6.03
N GLU A 180 2.60 -21.05 -6.55
CA GLU A 180 3.80 -21.26 -7.39
C GLU A 180 5.01 -20.67 -6.68
N SER A 181 6.07 -21.47 -6.61
CA SER A 181 7.33 -21.10 -6.01
C SER A 181 8.50 -21.84 -6.69
N LYS A 182 9.71 -21.67 -6.18
CA LYS A 182 10.88 -22.45 -6.61
C LYS A 182 10.70 -23.96 -6.35
N SER A 183 9.87 -24.32 -5.37
CA SER A 183 9.54 -25.72 -5.04
C SER A 183 8.50 -26.34 -5.99
N GLY A 184 7.96 -25.53 -6.91
CA GLY A 184 6.92 -25.94 -7.84
C GLY A 184 5.52 -25.51 -7.36
N ARG A 185 4.50 -26.17 -7.92
CA ARG A 185 3.10 -25.94 -7.58
C ARG A 185 2.69 -26.77 -6.40
N GLU A 186 2.18 -26.10 -5.36
CA GLU A 186 1.76 -26.71 -4.12
C GLU A 186 0.34 -26.25 -3.75
N PHE A 187 -0.36 -26.98 -2.89
CA PHE A 187 -1.64 -26.59 -2.32
C PHE A 187 -1.52 -26.30 -0.84
N VAL A 188 -2.03 -25.14 -0.41
CA VAL A 188 -2.13 -24.74 1.00
C VAL A 188 -3.58 -24.75 1.40
N ARG A 189 -3.92 -25.60 2.36
CA ARG A 189 -5.25 -25.67 2.95
C ARG A 189 -5.37 -24.72 4.13
N ALA A 190 -6.50 -24.01 4.24
CA ALA A 190 -6.74 -23.09 5.35
C ALA A 190 -8.23 -23.05 5.73
N LYS A 191 -8.49 -22.80 7.02
CA LYS A 191 -9.87 -22.59 7.50
C LYS A 191 -10.38 -21.21 7.14
N VAL A 192 -9.50 -20.21 7.28
CA VAL A 192 -9.74 -18.80 7.01
C VAL A 192 -8.62 -18.25 6.13
N ILE A 193 -8.99 -17.40 5.17
CA ILE A 193 -8.05 -16.75 4.29
C ILE A 193 -8.19 -15.23 4.43
N ILE A 194 -7.07 -14.54 4.59
CA ILE A 194 -7.01 -13.07 4.60
C ILE A 194 -6.25 -12.62 3.35
N ASP A 195 -6.98 -11.98 2.44
CA ASP A 195 -6.39 -11.36 1.25
C ASP A 195 -5.78 -10.00 1.62
N ALA A 196 -4.48 -9.99 1.82
CA ALA A 196 -3.66 -8.81 2.08
C ALA A 196 -2.68 -8.54 0.91
N THR A 197 -2.98 -9.06 -0.30
CA THR A 197 -2.13 -8.87 -1.49
C THR A 197 -2.06 -7.41 -1.94
N GLY A 198 -2.94 -6.58 -1.41
CA GLY A 198 -3.12 -5.19 -1.78
C GLY A 198 -3.90 -5.01 -3.07
N ASP A 199 -3.87 -5.98 -3.96
CA ASP A 199 -4.54 -5.97 -5.25
C ASP A 199 -5.80 -6.85 -5.28
N GLY A 200 -6.13 -7.53 -4.17
CA GLY A 200 -7.30 -8.40 -4.06
C GLY A 200 -7.18 -9.65 -4.94
N ASP A 201 -5.97 -10.19 -5.07
CA ASP A 201 -5.70 -11.28 -6.02
C ASP A 201 -6.42 -12.57 -5.66
N VAL A 202 -6.47 -12.91 -4.36
CA VAL A 202 -7.17 -14.10 -3.88
C VAL A 202 -8.67 -13.95 -4.09
N ALA A 203 -9.23 -12.81 -3.71
CA ALA A 203 -10.66 -12.53 -3.86
C ALA A 203 -11.09 -12.55 -5.32
N ALA A 204 -10.31 -11.92 -6.21
CA ALA A 204 -10.59 -11.93 -7.65
C ALA A 204 -10.54 -13.36 -8.24
N GLN A 205 -9.53 -14.15 -7.86
CA GLN A 205 -9.41 -15.56 -8.30
C GLN A 205 -10.51 -16.44 -7.71
N ALA A 206 -11.04 -16.09 -6.53
CA ALA A 206 -12.22 -16.74 -5.96
C ALA A 206 -13.55 -16.33 -6.64
N GLY A 207 -13.49 -15.40 -7.60
CA GLY A 207 -14.67 -14.92 -8.32
C GLY A 207 -15.48 -13.87 -7.56
N CYS A 208 -14.87 -13.17 -6.58
CA CYS A 208 -15.52 -12.04 -5.92
C CYS A 208 -15.66 -10.84 -6.87
N GLU A 209 -16.79 -10.16 -6.80
CA GLU A 209 -17.00 -8.91 -7.53
C GLU A 209 -16.12 -7.79 -6.95
N PHE A 210 -15.62 -6.92 -7.84
CA PHE A 210 -14.77 -5.78 -7.44
C PHE A 210 -15.04 -4.55 -8.32
N LYS A 211 -14.58 -3.40 -7.85
CA LYS A 211 -14.49 -2.16 -8.62
C LYS A 211 -13.03 -1.86 -8.92
N LEU A 212 -12.75 -1.23 -10.05
CA LEU A 212 -11.41 -0.84 -10.48
C LEU A 212 -11.42 0.61 -10.96
N GLY A 213 -10.42 1.39 -10.50
CA GLY A 213 -10.24 2.76 -10.93
C GLY A 213 -11.41 3.70 -10.59
N ARG A 214 -11.37 4.90 -11.15
CA ARG A 214 -12.43 5.88 -10.92
C ARG A 214 -13.66 5.59 -11.80
N PRO A 215 -14.88 5.93 -11.31
CA PRO A 215 -16.09 5.82 -12.09
C PRO A 215 -16.00 6.65 -13.39
N GLY A 216 -16.48 6.08 -14.49
CA GLY A 216 -16.58 6.73 -15.79
C GLY A 216 -15.50 6.31 -16.79
N ASP A 217 -14.22 6.30 -16.40
CA ASP A 217 -13.12 5.93 -17.31
C ASP A 217 -12.28 4.73 -16.86
N GLY A 218 -12.46 4.26 -15.62
CA GLY A 218 -11.74 3.11 -15.06
C GLY A 218 -10.24 3.36 -14.80
N LYS A 219 -9.75 4.58 -14.95
CA LYS A 219 -8.34 4.90 -14.72
C LYS A 219 -8.01 4.82 -13.24
N THR A 220 -6.85 4.24 -12.94
CA THR A 220 -6.32 4.11 -11.58
C THR A 220 -5.30 5.20 -11.27
N GLN A 221 -5.17 5.56 -10.01
CA GLN A 221 -4.12 6.48 -9.58
C GLN A 221 -2.74 5.95 -9.96
N PRO A 222 -1.79 6.83 -10.34
CA PRO A 222 -0.48 6.42 -10.86
C PRO A 222 0.34 5.68 -9.80
N MET A 223 1.16 4.76 -10.26
CA MET A 223 2.17 4.06 -9.45
C MET A 223 3.37 4.98 -9.19
N THR A 224 4.19 4.64 -8.21
CA THR A 224 5.44 5.35 -7.91
C THR A 224 6.58 4.35 -7.78
N LEU A 225 7.71 4.64 -8.41
CA LEU A 225 8.98 4.05 -8.06
C LEU A 225 9.76 5.03 -7.18
N TYR A 226 10.26 4.54 -6.04
CA TYR A 226 11.08 5.34 -5.15
C TYR A 226 12.56 5.10 -5.44
N GLY A 227 13.40 6.13 -5.20
CA GLY A 227 14.85 5.99 -5.25
C GLY A 227 15.48 6.44 -3.95
N ARG A 228 16.53 5.75 -3.47
CA ARG A 228 17.37 6.28 -2.40
C ARG A 228 18.57 6.99 -3.00
N ILE A 229 18.80 8.20 -2.52
CA ILE A 229 19.95 9.04 -2.93
C ILE A 229 20.84 9.29 -1.72
N GLY A 230 22.15 9.40 -1.95
CA GLY A 230 23.14 9.69 -0.93
C GLY A 230 24.11 10.77 -1.40
N GLY A 231 25.00 11.22 -0.49
CA GLY A 231 26.07 12.16 -0.81
C GLY A 231 25.68 13.64 -0.75
N TYR A 232 24.49 13.97 -0.22
CA TYR A 232 24.12 15.35 0.10
C TYR A 232 24.87 15.84 1.34
N THR A 233 25.42 17.06 1.29
CA THR A 233 26.27 17.61 2.35
C THR A 233 25.70 18.85 3.04
N GLY A 234 24.54 19.34 2.59
CA GLY A 234 23.90 20.54 3.13
C GLY A 234 23.06 20.33 4.39
N GLY A 235 22.41 21.39 4.81
CA GLY A 235 21.43 21.40 5.91
C GLY A 235 20.05 20.90 5.52
N PRO A 236 18.96 21.39 6.15
CA PRO A 236 17.59 21.03 5.80
C PRO A 236 17.30 21.27 4.32
N VAL A 237 16.70 20.29 3.66
CA VAL A 237 16.40 20.38 2.22
C VAL A 237 15.04 21.01 2.00
N HIS A 238 14.99 22.03 1.11
CA HIS A 238 13.77 22.58 0.56
C HIS A 238 13.53 21.96 -0.82
N VAL A 239 12.42 21.25 -1.00
CA VAL A 239 12.15 20.47 -2.23
C VAL A 239 11.63 21.31 -3.39
N GLN A 240 10.97 22.45 -3.13
CA GLN A 240 10.46 23.32 -4.19
C GLN A 240 11.54 23.77 -5.20
N PRO A 241 12.75 24.16 -4.78
CA PRO A 241 13.81 24.47 -5.71
C PRO A 241 14.21 23.32 -6.63
N LEU A 242 14.08 22.07 -6.20
CA LEU A 242 14.40 20.89 -7.02
C LEU A 242 13.42 20.74 -8.18
N LEU A 243 12.14 21.01 -7.95
CA LEU A 243 11.14 21.04 -9.00
C LEU A 243 11.45 22.15 -10.02
N ASP A 244 11.74 23.37 -9.54
CA ASP A 244 12.05 24.52 -10.39
C ASP A 244 13.33 24.29 -11.21
N ILE A 245 14.36 23.69 -10.62
CA ILE A 245 15.60 23.30 -11.31
C ILE A 245 15.30 22.30 -12.43
N ALA A 246 14.45 21.31 -12.19
CA ALA A 246 14.06 20.34 -13.21
C ALA A 246 13.35 21.03 -14.38
N ILE A 247 12.35 21.85 -14.09
CA ILE A 247 11.55 22.57 -15.08
C ILE A 247 12.44 23.51 -15.90
N ASN A 248 13.30 24.30 -15.25
CA ASN A 248 14.21 25.23 -15.91
C ASN A 248 15.24 24.54 -16.81
N ALA A 249 15.60 23.30 -16.50
CA ALA A 249 16.46 22.46 -17.33
C ALA A 249 15.68 21.71 -18.45
N GLY A 250 14.41 22.04 -18.67
CA GLY A 250 13.57 21.40 -19.69
C GLY A 250 13.13 19.97 -19.32
N VAL A 251 13.15 19.63 -18.04
CA VAL A 251 12.70 18.32 -17.53
C VAL A 251 11.45 18.53 -16.69
N GLN A 252 10.32 18.06 -17.19
CA GLN A 252 9.09 18.01 -16.40
C GLN A 252 9.06 16.69 -15.65
N PRO A 253 9.18 16.66 -14.28
CA PRO A 253 8.95 15.45 -13.52
C PRO A 253 7.52 14.95 -13.73
N SER A 254 7.35 13.65 -13.79
CA SER A 254 6.02 13.04 -13.93
C SER A 254 5.14 13.27 -12.69
N TYR A 255 5.77 13.53 -11.55
CA TYR A 255 5.11 13.95 -10.31
C TYR A 255 5.52 15.39 -9.95
N GLY A 256 4.51 16.26 -9.82
CA GLY A 256 4.71 17.68 -9.54
C GLY A 256 4.98 18.03 -8.08
N ASP A 257 4.99 17.05 -7.18
CA ASP A 257 5.25 17.25 -5.74
C ASP A 257 6.44 16.39 -5.28
N VAL A 258 7.63 16.75 -5.80
CA VAL A 258 8.88 16.06 -5.42
C VAL A 258 9.09 16.10 -3.91
N THR A 259 9.26 14.95 -3.29
CA THR A 259 9.43 14.82 -1.85
C THR A 259 10.70 14.05 -1.50
N LEU A 260 11.38 14.49 -0.43
CA LEU A 260 12.55 13.83 0.13
C LEU A 260 12.28 13.45 1.59
N PHE A 261 12.44 12.16 1.90
CA PHE A 261 12.33 11.65 3.26
C PHE A 261 13.74 11.32 3.78
N PRO A 262 14.23 12.01 4.83
CA PRO A 262 15.54 11.70 5.41
C PRO A 262 15.58 10.27 5.93
N GLN A 263 16.74 9.63 5.80
CA GLN A 263 16.94 8.27 6.32
C GLN A 263 17.60 8.34 7.69
N PRO A 264 16.94 7.94 8.79
CA PRO A 264 17.48 8.00 10.15
C PRO A 264 18.81 7.26 10.27
N GLY A 265 19.77 7.88 10.96
CA GLY A 265 21.11 7.32 11.14
C GLY A 265 22.01 7.36 9.89
N GLN A 266 21.55 7.94 8.78
CA GLN A 266 22.27 8.02 7.51
C GLN A 266 22.34 9.48 7.03
N PRO A 267 23.25 10.32 7.54
CA PRO A 267 23.36 11.71 7.13
C PRO A 267 23.55 11.86 5.62
N GLY A 268 22.81 12.78 5.01
CA GLY A 268 22.87 13.03 3.56
C GLY A 268 22.22 11.95 2.68
N VAL A 269 21.49 11.00 3.28
CA VAL A 269 20.71 9.99 2.56
C VAL A 269 19.22 10.29 2.67
N PHE A 270 18.54 10.24 1.52
CA PHE A 270 17.11 10.49 1.41
C PHE A 270 16.43 9.44 0.55
N LEU A 271 15.17 9.16 0.85
CA LEU A 271 14.26 8.58 -0.12
C LEU A 271 13.71 9.70 -1.00
N LEU A 272 13.81 9.52 -2.30
CA LEU A 272 13.27 10.42 -3.32
C LEU A 272 11.96 9.87 -3.85
N MET A 273 10.87 10.63 -3.69
CA MET A 273 9.58 10.42 -4.32
C MET A 273 9.37 11.50 -5.38
N ALA A 274 9.42 11.12 -6.65
CA ALA A 274 9.37 12.06 -7.77
C ALA A 274 8.70 11.51 -9.03
N THR A 275 8.03 10.35 -8.95
CA THR A 275 7.49 9.69 -10.13
C THR A 275 5.99 9.41 -10.03
N HIS A 276 5.26 9.69 -11.11
CA HIS A 276 3.91 9.20 -11.42
C HIS A 276 3.98 8.31 -12.66
N LEU A 277 3.73 7.02 -12.49
CA LEU A 277 3.84 6.01 -13.53
C LEU A 277 2.45 5.47 -13.84
N TYR A 278 1.93 5.87 -14.97
CA TYR A 278 0.56 5.58 -15.39
C TYR A 278 0.44 4.19 -16.00
N GLY A 279 -0.67 3.53 -15.74
CA GLY A 279 -0.99 2.21 -16.27
C GLY A 279 -1.83 1.38 -15.29
N ASN A 280 -2.25 0.22 -15.74
CA ASN A 280 -3.01 -0.74 -14.94
C ASN A 280 -2.04 -1.66 -14.18
N ALA A 281 -2.04 -1.55 -12.85
CA ALA A 281 -1.19 -2.40 -11.98
C ALA A 281 -1.54 -3.90 -12.01
N LEU A 282 -2.62 -4.28 -12.69
CA LEU A 282 -3.03 -5.67 -12.93
C LEU A 282 -2.52 -6.21 -14.27
N ASP A 283 -1.85 -5.38 -15.09
CA ASP A 283 -1.23 -5.78 -16.35
C ASP A 283 0.30 -5.78 -16.18
N VAL A 284 0.91 -6.95 -16.34
CA VAL A 284 2.36 -7.12 -16.20
C VAL A 284 3.15 -6.32 -17.23
N ARG A 285 2.58 -6.00 -18.40
CA ARG A 285 3.22 -5.16 -19.42
C ARG A 285 3.29 -3.72 -18.95
N ASP A 286 2.21 -3.22 -18.34
CA ASP A 286 2.17 -1.90 -17.74
C ASP A 286 3.14 -1.79 -16.56
N LEU A 287 3.17 -2.77 -15.67
CA LEU A 287 4.14 -2.85 -14.58
C LEU A 287 5.58 -2.83 -15.11
N THR A 288 5.90 -3.66 -16.12
CA THR A 288 7.24 -3.71 -16.71
C THR A 288 7.65 -2.36 -17.31
N ARG A 289 6.75 -1.72 -18.06
CA ARG A 289 6.98 -0.39 -18.62
C ARG A 289 7.20 0.65 -17.52
N ALA A 290 6.35 0.68 -16.50
CA ALA A 290 6.43 1.61 -15.39
C ALA A 290 7.77 1.47 -14.62
N GLU A 291 8.22 0.24 -14.35
CA GLU A 291 9.52 -0.04 -13.73
C GLU A 291 10.67 0.58 -14.53
N MET A 292 10.69 0.38 -15.84
CA MET A 292 11.75 0.90 -16.71
C MET A 292 11.71 2.42 -16.79
N GLN A 293 10.53 3.01 -16.94
CA GLN A 293 10.31 4.46 -16.98
C GLN A 293 10.73 5.12 -15.67
N GLY A 294 10.29 4.58 -14.53
CA GLY A 294 10.62 5.10 -13.21
C GLY A 294 12.13 5.13 -12.96
N ARG A 295 12.84 4.04 -13.27
CA ARG A 295 14.32 4.00 -13.14
C ARG A 295 15.01 5.02 -14.06
N ALA A 296 14.51 5.21 -15.27
CA ALA A 296 15.08 6.19 -16.20
C ALA A 296 14.85 7.63 -15.69
N GLU A 297 13.65 7.93 -15.20
CA GLU A 297 13.32 9.26 -14.67
C GLU A 297 14.12 9.58 -13.41
N ILE A 298 14.19 8.68 -12.44
CA ILE A 298 14.96 8.88 -11.20
C ILE A 298 16.43 9.17 -11.53
N ARG A 299 17.07 8.40 -12.42
CA ARG A 299 18.46 8.65 -12.83
C ARG A 299 18.63 10.01 -13.46
N LYS A 300 17.70 10.39 -14.34
CA LYS A 300 17.73 11.71 -15.00
C LYS A 300 17.62 12.84 -13.98
N LEU A 301 16.72 12.74 -13.00
CA LEU A 301 16.55 13.74 -11.95
C LEU A 301 17.78 13.83 -11.04
N VAL A 302 18.34 12.71 -10.61
CA VAL A 302 19.57 12.69 -9.78
C VAL A 302 20.75 13.33 -10.50
N ASP A 303 20.96 13.02 -11.78
CA ASP A 303 22.00 13.63 -12.61
C ASP A 303 21.80 15.14 -12.80
N LEU A 304 20.57 15.56 -12.90
CA LEU A 304 20.20 16.97 -13.02
C LEU A 304 20.46 17.72 -11.71
N TYR A 305 20.02 17.18 -10.57
CA TYR A 305 20.25 17.80 -9.27
C TYR A 305 21.74 17.92 -8.96
N ARG A 306 22.52 16.88 -9.24
CA ARG A 306 24.00 16.91 -9.09
C ARG A 306 24.65 18.05 -9.86
N ARG A 307 24.12 18.38 -11.04
CA ARG A 307 24.69 19.44 -11.90
C ARG A 307 24.20 20.83 -11.57
N HIS A 308 22.97 20.98 -11.11
CA HIS A 308 22.29 22.28 -11.08
C HIS A 308 21.75 22.70 -9.71
N ALA A 309 21.68 21.82 -8.71
CA ALA A 309 21.08 22.13 -7.42
C ALA A 309 22.06 22.76 -6.40
N GLY A 310 23.27 23.11 -6.84
CA GLY A 310 24.26 23.80 -6.01
C GLY A 310 25.32 22.90 -5.39
N PRO A 311 26.22 23.47 -4.59
CA PRO A 311 27.42 22.79 -4.11
C PRO A 311 27.12 21.58 -3.25
N ASP A 312 26.08 21.61 -2.42
CA ASP A 312 25.70 20.53 -1.52
C ASP A 312 25.19 19.28 -2.26
N TRP A 313 24.79 19.45 -3.53
CA TRP A 313 24.30 18.38 -4.39
C TRP A 313 25.37 17.80 -5.33
N LYS A 314 26.55 18.41 -5.38
CA LYS A 314 27.62 18.03 -6.32
C LYS A 314 28.02 16.55 -6.25
N ASN A 315 27.95 15.97 -5.06
CA ASN A 315 28.35 14.59 -4.81
C ASN A 315 27.15 13.63 -4.67
N VAL A 316 25.94 14.10 -4.97
CA VAL A 316 24.74 13.26 -4.87
C VAL A 316 24.79 12.14 -5.90
N TYR A 317 24.42 10.95 -5.49
CA TYR A 317 24.33 9.74 -6.31
C TYR A 317 23.11 8.90 -5.96
N LEU A 318 22.66 8.10 -6.91
CA LEU A 318 21.62 7.11 -6.69
C LEU A 318 22.23 5.91 -5.96
N ILE A 319 21.71 5.58 -4.80
CA ILE A 319 22.07 4.36 -4.05
C ILE A 319 21.39 3.16 -4.70
N ASP A 320 20.06 3.19 -4.74
CA ASP A 320 19.21 2.17 -5.36
C ASP A 320 17.83 2.72 -5.72
N THR A 321 17.03 1.90 -6.36
CA THR A 321 15.58 2.09 -6.51
C THR A 321 14.86 0.99 -5.75
N GLY A 322 13.65 1.28 -5.30
CA GLY A 322 12.79 0.26 -4.69
C GLY A 322 12.68 -0.98 -5.58
N PRO A 323 12.77 -2.19 -5.04
CA PRO A 323 12.66 -3.42 -5.84
C PRO A 323 11.26 -3.66 -6.42
N PHE A 324 10.29 -2.85 -6.03
CA PHE A 324 8.90 -2.98 -6.45
C PHE A 324 8.19 -1.62 -6.49
N LEU A 325 7.30 -1.45 -7.47
CA LEU A 325 6.47 -0.24 -7.59
C LEU A 325 5.50 -0.09 -6.42
N GLY A 326 5.41 1.10 -5.89
CA GLY A 326 4.32 1.51 -4.99
C GLY A 326 3.04 1.67 -5.79
N VAL A 327 2.20 0.64 -5.80
CA VAL A 327 0.89 0.65 -6.44
C VAL A 327 -0.10 1.36 -5.53
N ARG A 328 -0.63 2.50 -5.98
CA ARG A 328 -1.62 3.25 -5.19
C ARG A 328 -3.00 2.64 -5.28
N GLU A 329 -3.44 2.26 -6.46
CA GLU A 329 -4.79 1.79 -6.71
C GLU A 329 -4.82 0.57 -7.63
N SER A 330 -5.70 -0.38 -7.27
CA SER A 330 -6.06 -1.55 -8.06
C SER A 330 -7.49 -1.97 -7.71
N ARG A 331 -7.78 -3.25 -7.55
CA ARG A 331 -9.13 -3.75 -7.21
C ARG A 331 -9.55 -3.29 -5.81
N ARG A 332 -10.81 -2.94 -5.68
CA ARG A 332 -11.55 -2.78 -4.43
C ARG A 332 -12.65 -3.84 -4.42
N ILE A 333 -12.45 -4.88 -3.61
CA ILE A 333 -13.34 -6.03 -3.54
C ILE A 333 -14.65 -5.63 -2.86
N LEU A 334 -15.78 -6.06 -3.37
CA LEU A 334 -17.05 -5.77 -2.72
C LEU A 334 -17.21 -6.59 -1.43
N GLY A 335 -17.24 -5.86 -0.33
CA GLY A 335 -17.53 -6.38 1.00
C GLY A 335 -19.03 -6.34 1.32
N ARG A 336 -19.37 -6.69 2.56
CA ARG A 336 -20.74 -6.59 3.07
C ARG A 336 -21.18 -5.16 3.33
N HIS A 337 -20.24 -4.24 3.47
CA HIS A 337 -20.44 -2.80 3.43
C HIS A 337 -19.56 -2.19 2.34
N TYR A 338 -20.05 -1.18 1.68
CA TYR A 338 -19.32 -0.41 0.67
C TYR A 338 -19.18 1.02 1.19
N LEU A 339 -17.98 1.35 1.73
CA LEU A 339 -17.72 2.64 2.33
C LEU A 339 -17.72 3.74 1.27
N THR A 340 -18.51 4.77 1.47
CA THR A 340 -18.77 5.83 0.48
C THR A 340 -18.20 7.16 0.90
N VAL A 341 -17.86 8.00 -0.07
CA VAL A 341 -17.42 9.38 0.18
C VAL A 341 -18.45 10.18 0.97
N GLU A 342 -19.74 9.89 0.84
CA GLU A 342 -20.80 10.57 1.59
C GLU A 342 -20.73 10.24 3.09
N GLU A 343 -20.37 9.02 3.43
CA GLU A 343 -20.12 8.61 4.83
C GLU A 343 -18.89 9.30 5.40
N LEU A 344 -17.83 9.48 4.59
CA LEU A 344 -16.63 10.24 4.97
C LEU A 344 -16.97 11.71 5.23
N LYS A 345 -17.71 12.34 4.33
CA LYS A 345 -18.17 13.74 4.49
C LYS A 345 -18.99 13.94 5.76
N ALA A 346 -19.75 12.93 6.15
CA ALA A 346 -20.55 12.96 7.37
C ALA A 346 -19.72 12.68 8.64
N GLY A 347 -18.43 12.31 8.53
CA GLY A 347 -17.64 11.86 9.67
C GLY A 347 -18.27 10.65 10.37
N LYS A 348 -18.81 9.71 9.59
CA LYS A 348 -19.66 8.64 10.11
C LYS A 348 -18.88 7.66 10.98
N THR A 349 -19.42 7.38 12.16
CA THR A 349 -19.01 6.30 13.03
C THR A 349 -19.95 5.10 12.88
N PHE A 350 -19.45 3.91 13.19
CA PHE A 350 -20.21 2.66 13.06
C PHE A 350 -20.13 1.84 14.35
N GLU A 351 -21.18 1.09 14.66
CA GLU A 351 -21.18 0.16 15.79
C GLU A 351 -20.11 -0.94 15.66
N ASP A 352 -19.76 -1.28 14.41
CA ASP A 352 -18.68 -2.21 14.06
C ASP A 352 -17.42 -1.47 13.54
N GLY A 353 -17.19 -0.23 13.97
CA GLY A 353 -16.04 0.59 13.58
C GLY A 353 -14.73 0.01 14.12
N ILE A 354 -13.82 -0.39 13.21
CA ILE A 354 -12.55 -1.05 13.58
C ILE A 354 -11.32 -0.15 13.48
N CYS A 355 -11.46 0.97 12.80
CA CYS A 355 -10.37 1.91 12.58
C CYS A 355 -10.94 3.32 12.47
N HIS A 356 -10.40 4.24 13.28
CA HIS A 356 -10.71 5.66 13.21
C HIS A 356 -9.70 6.36 12.31
N VAL A 357 -10.14 6.81 11.14
CA VAL A 357 -9.31 7.42 10.10
C VAL A 357 -9.30 8.93 10.25
N ARG A 358 -8.12 9.54 10.21
CA ARG A 358 -7.93 11.00 10.20
C ARG A 358 -7.24 11.49 8.94
N PHE A 359 -6.85 10.58 8.06
CA PHE A 359 -6.18 10.91 6.82
C PHE A 359 -7.17 11.47 5.79
N ILE A 360 -6.72 12.48 5.07
CA ILE A 360 -7.46 13.10 3.96
C ILE A 360 -7.61 12.14 2.78
N ALA A 361 -8.52 12.38 1.85
CA ALA A 361 -8.42 11.71 0.56
C ALA A 361 -7.32 12.38 -0.28
N ASP A 362 -6.25 11.64 -0.46
CA ASP A 362 -5.08 12.02 -1.25
C ASP A 362 -5.19 11.36 -2.64
N ILE A 363 -5.82 12.10 -3.58
CA ILE A 363 -6.14 11.60 -4.92
C ILE A 363 -5.07 12.07 -5.89
N HIS A 364 -4.17 11.19 -6.29
CA HIS A 364 -3.24 11.46 -7.37
C HIS A 364 -3.98 11.35 -8.71
N HIS A 365 -3.85 12.35 -9.57
CA HIS A 365 -4.61 12.43 -10.82
C HIS A 365 -4.41 11.17 -11.67
N PRO A 366 -5.47 10.42 -11.98
CA PRO A 366 -5.38 9.17 -12.73
C PRO A 366 -5.05 9.37 -14.22
N ASP A 367 -5.24 10.59 -14.72
CA ASP A 367 -4.97 10.95 -16.11
C ASP A 367 -3.84 11.98 -16.19
N PRO A 368 -2.76 11.73 -16.95
CA PRO A 368 -1.68 12.68 -17.10
C PRO A 368 -2.12 14.00 -17.77
N SER A 369 -3.23 14.01 -18.52
CA SER A 369 -3.81 15.23 -19.09
C SER A 369 -4.41 16.18 -18.05
N GLU A 370 -4.70 15.70 -16.85
CA GLU A 370 -5.15 16.50 -15.70
C GLU A 370 -3.99 17.16 -14.94
N GLY A 371 -2.76 16.92 -15.38
CA GLY A 371 -1.53 17.42 -14.78
C GLY A 371 -0.87 16.37 -13.87
N SER A 372 0.37 16.69 -13.47
CA SER A 372 1.23 15.81 -12.65
C SER A 372 0.94 15.91 -11.14
N GLY A 373 -0.16 16.54 -10.75
CA GLY A 373 -0.51 16.87 -9.38
C GLY A 373 -1.41 15.85 -8.69
N LEU A 374 -1.99 16.31 -7.60
CA LEU A 374 -2.91 15.59 -6.77
C LEU A 374 -4.02 16.53 -6.27
N THR A 375 -5.12 15.95 -5.80
CA THR A 375 -6.23 16.67 -5.16
C THR A 375 -6.41 16.16 -3.75
N HIS A 376 -6.36 17.06 -2.77
CA HIS A 376 -6.67 16.75 -1.39
C HIS A 376 -8.14 17.07 -1.10
N VAL A 377 -8.87 16.11 -0.56
CA VAL A 377 -10.23 16.33 -0.04
C VAL A 377 -10.20 16.06 1.46
N PHE A 378 -10.63 17.06 2.22
CA PHE A 378 -10.64 17.03 3.68
C PHE A 378 -11.99 16.53 4.17
N PHE A 379 -11.97 15.65 5.17
CA PHE A 379 -13.15 15.11 5.83
C PHE A 379 -13.00 15.23 7.35
N PRO A 380 -14.11 15.26 8.11
CA PRO A 380 -14.08 14.90 9.53
C PRO A 380 -13.53 13.48 9.69
N ALA A 381 -12.95 13.19 10.84
CA ALA A 381 -12.54 11.82 11.13
C ALA A 381 -13.75 10.87 11.07
N TYR A 382 -13.55 9.66 10.56
CA TYR A 382 -14.60 8.68 10.32
C TYR A 382 -14.12 7.27 10.66
N ASP A 383 -15.03 6.31 10.74
CA ASP A 383 -14.66 4.91 10.99
C ASP A 383 -14.72 4.05 9.72
N ILE A 384 -13.86 3.03 9.67
CA ILE A 384 -13.99 1.90 8.76
C ILE A 384 -14.80 0.82 9.48
N PRO A 385 -15.98 0.41 8.97
CA PRO A 385 -16.72 -0.69 9.58
C PRO A 385 -16.10 -2.05 9.23
N TYR A 386 -16.14 -2.99 10.19
CA TYR A 386 -15.62 -4.36 10.02
C TYR A 386 -16.17 -5.06 8.78
N ARG A 387 -17.43 -4.81 8.44
CA ARG A 387 -18.11 -5.36 7.27
C ARG A 387 -17.47 -4.99 5.94
N CYS A 388 -16.63 -3.96 5.87
CA CYS A 388 -15.82 -3.64 4.69
C CYS A 388 -14.74 -4.68 4.42
N LEU A 389 -14.33 -5.42 5.45
CA LEU A 389 -13.27 -6.43 5.36
C LEU A 389 -13.81 -7.81 4.97
N ILE A 390 -15.10 -8.07 5.15
CA ILE A 390 -15.71 -9.38 4.89
C ILE A 390 -16.14 -9.46 3.42
N ALA A 391 -15.63 -10.43 2.68
CA ALA A 391 -16.03 -10.63 1.29
C ALA A 391 -17.53 -10.93 1.18
N ARG A 392 -18.22 -10.26 0.26
CA ARG A 392 -19.67 -10.48 0.04
C ARG A 392 -19.96 -11.85 -0.54
N ASP A 393 -19.08 -12.36 -1.40
CA ASP A 393 -19.34 -13.51 -2.26
C ASP A 393 -18.72 -14.82 -1.74
N VAL A 394 -17.93 -14.77 -0.66
CA VAL A 394 -17.20 -15.89 -0.06
C VAL A 394 -17.26 -15.79 1.46
N ASP A 395 -17.57 -16.92 2.13
CA ASP A 395 -17.87 -16.93 3.57
C ASP A 395 -16.62 -17.00 4.48
N ASN A 396 -15.48 -17.50 4.00
CA ASN A 396 -14.24 -17.61 4.78
C ASN A 396 -13.10 -16.79 4.22
N LEU A 397 -13.42 -15.68 3.54
CA LEU A 397 -12.45 -14.74 2.98
C LEU A 397 -12.64 -13.36 3.57
N MET A 398 -11.55 -12.81 4.08
CA MET A 398 -11.47 -11.42 4.49
C MET A 398 -10.46 -10.68 3.64
N MET A 399 -10.66 -9.39 3.46
CA MET A 399 -9.71 -8.47 2.86
C MET A 399 -9.08 -7.59 3.92
N ALA A 400 -7.82 -7.19 3.74
CA ALA A 400 -7.18 -6.20 4.60
C ALA A 400 -6.24 -5.29 3.79
N GLY A 401 -6.29 -3.98 4.06
CA GLY A 401 -5.49 -2.98 3.36
C GLY A 401 -6.19 -2.40 2.14
N ARG A 402 -5.46 -2.12 1.05
CA ARG A 402 -5.96 -1.39 -0.13
C ARG A 402 -7.18 -2.04 -0.82
N CYS A 403 -7.31 -3.34 -0.76
CA CYS A 403 -8.33 -4.09 -1.49
C CYS A 403 -9.70 -4.17 -0.78
N ILE A 404 -9.88 -3.54 0.39
CA ILE A 404 -11.19 -3.53 1.06
C ILE A 404 -12.26 -2.78 0.27
N SER A 405 -13.50 -2.89 0.75
CA SER A 405 -14.69 -2.39 0.07
C SER A 405 -14.91 -0.89 0.30
N GLY A 406 -14.85 -0.10 -0.76
CA GLY A 406 -15.17 1.33 -0.72
C GLY A 406 -15.11 1.98 -2.09
N ASP A 407 -15.62 3.20 -2.21
CA ASP A 407 -15.55 3.96 -3.46
C ASP A 407 -14.15 4.54 -3.73
N HIS A 408 -13.95 5.12 -4.91
CA HIS A 408 -12.66 5.64 -5.36
C HIS A 408 -12.11 6.76 -4.46
N ILE A 409 -12.97 7.62 -3.94
CA ILE A 409 -12.55 8.75 -3.09
C ILE A 409 -12.30 8.28 -1.66
N ALA A 410 -13.19 7.46 -1.10
CA ALA A 410 -13.00 6.85 0.20
C ALA A 410 -11.70 6.02 0.23
N PHE A 411 -11.45 5.26 -0.84
CA PHE A 411 -10.21 4.51 -1.02
C PHE A 411 -8.96 5.40 -0.93
N ALA A 412 -8.96 6.58 -1.54
CA ALA A 412 -7.83 7.49 -1.50
C ALA A 412 -7.49 8.00 -0.08
N SER A 413 -8.43 7.88 0.86
CA SER A 413 -8.23 8.17 2.28
C SER A 413 -7.75 6.92 3.05
N TYR A 414 -8.51 5.82 3.06
CA TYR A 414 -8.22 4.68 3.93
C TYR A 414 -7.06 3.78 3.49
N ARG A 415 -6.45 4.02 2.32
CA ARG A 415 -5.38 3.17 1.78
C ARG A 415 -4.02 3.31 2.46
N VAL A 416 -3.86 4.24 3.41
CA VAL A 416 -2.60 4.50 4.08
C VAL A 416 -2.23 3.42 5.10
N THR A 417 -0.96 3.36 5.44
CA THR A 417 -0.39 2.18 6.10
C THR A 417 -0.81 2.02 7.55
N GLY A 418 -1.10 3.12 8.26
CA GLY A 418 -1.64 3.07 9.62
C GLY A 418 -3.03 2.45 9.67
N ASP A 419 -3.89 2.77 8.69
CA ASP A 419 -5.20 2.15 8.56
C ASP A 419 -5.08 0.68 8.15
N ALA A 420 -4.15 0.37 7.24
CA ALA A 420 -3.92 -1.01 6.81
C ALA A 420 -3.55 -1.94 7.97
N ILE A 421 -2.72 -1.47 8.92
CA ILE A 421 -2.42 -2.23 10.14
C ILE A 421 -3.68 -2.45 10.97
N ALA A 422 -4.45 -1.40 11.22
CA ALA A 422 -5.68 -1.51 12.01
C ALA A 422 -6.70 -2.47 11.37
N MET A 423 -6.80 -2.50 10.04
CA MET A 423 -7.61 -3.45 9.30
C MET A 423 -7.09 -4.89 9.47
N GLY A 424 -5.78 -5.09 9.40
CA GLY A 424 -5.17 -6.41 9.60
C GLY A 424 -5.41 -6.96 11.00
N GLU A 425 -5.22 -6.15 12.04
CA GLU A 425 -5.55 -6.52 13.42
C GLU A 425 -7.01 -6.94 13.56
N ALA A 426 -7.93 -6.18 12.96
CA ALA A 426 -9.35 -6.50 13.00
C ALA A 426 -9.69 -7.77 12.22
N ALA A 427 -9.08 -7.99 11.05
CA ALA A 427 -9.29 -9.20 10.27
C ALA A 427 -8.89 -10.47 11.05
N ALA A 428 -7.86 -10.38 11.89
CA ALA A 428 -7.41 -11.50 12.72
C ALA A 428 -8.42 -11.93 13.79
N LEU A 429 -9.38 -11.10 14.16
CA LEU A 429 -10.41 -11.46 15.15
C LEU A 429 -11.29 -12.63 14.71
N CYS A 430 -11.39 -12.88 13.39
CA CYS A 430 -12.07 -14.04 12.84
C CYS A 430 -11.56 -15.38 13.39
N VAL A 431 -10.34 -15.41 13.93
CA VAL A 431 -9.74 -16.62 14.52
C VAL A 431 -10.51 -17.11 15.73
N LYS A 432 -10.93 -16.20 16.60
CA LYS A 432 -11.63 -16.54 17.84
C LYS A 432 -13.14 -16.57 17.68
N HIS A 433 -13.67 -15.73 16.82
CA HIS A 433 -15.11 -15.53 16.67
C HIS A 433 -15.71 -16.23 15.44
N GLY A 434 -14.85 -16.84 14.61
CA GLY A 434 -15.24 -17.32 13.28
C GLY A 434 -15.50 -16.16 12.32
N ILE A 435 -15.64 -16.48 11.05
CA ILE A 435 -16.19 -15.54 10.05
C ILE A 435 -17.63 -15.96 9.83
N ASP A 436 -18.47 -15.85 10.82
CA ASP A 436 -19.90 -15.86 10.55
C ASP A 436 -20.31 -14.42 10.27
N PRO A 437 -20.77 -14.18 9.07
CA PRO A 437 -21.18 -12.86 8.65
C PRO A 437 -22.35 -12.28 9.44
N ASP A 438 -23.19 -13.12 9.99
CA ASP A 438 -24.33 -12.73 10.80
C ASP A 438 -23.94 -12.43 12.25
N ASP A 439 -22.74 -12.83 12.66
CA ASP A 439 -22.17 -12.61 13.99
C ASP A 439 -21.41 -11.28 14.15
N VAL A 440 -21.35 -10.44 13.12
CA VAL A 440 -20.55 -9.20 13.08
C VAL A 440 -21.05 -8.11 14.05
N HIS A 441 -22.25 -8.22 14.57
CA HIS A 441 -22.84 -7.27 15.52
C HIS A 441 -22.47 -7.51 16.99
N ARG A 442 -21.31 -8.13 17.26
CA ARG A 442 -20.93 -8.46 18.64
C ARG A 442 -20.12 -7.32 19.27
N PRO A 443 -20.63 -6.66 20.31
CA PRO A 443 -19.83 -5.72 21.11
C PRO A 443 -18.55 -6.36 21.67
N GLU A 444 -18.54 -7.67 21.87
CA GLU A 444 -17.39 -8.43 22.34
C GLU A 444 -16.21 -8.35 21.35
N LEU A 445 -16.46 -8.32 20.04
CA LEU A 445 -15.42 -8.23 19.03
C LEU A 445 -14.64 -6.90 19.15
N LEU A 446 -15.33 -5.79 19.29
CA LEU A 446 -14.69 -4.48 19.48
C LEU A 446 -14.00 -4.37 20.84
N ALA A 447 -14.58 -4.94 21.90
CA ALA A 447 -13.97 -4.96 23.22
C ALA A 447 -12.67 -5.79 23.20
N GLU A 448 -12.65 -6.93 22.49
CA GLU A 448 -11.43 -7.72 22.33
C GLU A 448 -10.38 -6.98 21.51
N LEU A 449 -10.75 -6.35 20.40
CA LEU A 449 -9.84 -5.53 19.60
C LEU A 449 -9.21 -4.41 20.43
N ALA A 450 -10.02 -3.71 21.22
CA ALA A 450 -9.53 -2.66 22.13
C ALA A 450 -8.57 -3.23 23.18
N LYS A 451 -8.89 -4.39 23.77
CA LYS A 451 -8.01 -5.07 24.71
C LYS A 451 -6.69 -5.48 24.07
N MET A 452 -6.72 -6.05 22.87
CA MET A 452 -5.51 -6.45 22.14
C MET A 452 -4.61 -5.24 21.83
N ARG A 453 -5.20 -4.13 21.41
CA ARG A 453 -4.47 -2.88 21.09
C ARG A 453 -3.87 -2.21 22.31
N THR A 454 -4.47 -2.35 23.48
CA THR A 454 -3.98 -1.76 24.74
C THR A 454 -2.98 -2.66 25.48
N THR A 455 -2.97 -3.96 25.22
CA THR A 455 -2.05 -4.92 25.83
C THR A 455 -0.64 -4.71 25.25
N GLU A 456 0.34 -4.39 26.10
CA GLU A 456 1.74 -4.42 25.70
C GLU A 456 2.18 -5.88 25.51
N TRP A 457 2.59 -6.19 24.31
CA TRP A 457 3.18 -7.51 24.02
C TRP A 457 4.59 -7.55 24.63
N THR A 458 4.77 -8.39 25.62
CA THR A 458 6.09 -8.78 26.09
C THR A 458 6.42 -10.12 25.45
N SER A 459 7.51 -10.19 24.68
CA SER A 459 8.00 -11.47 24.16
C SER A 459 8.11 -12.46 25.33
N PRO A 460 7.62 -13.72 25.21
CA PRO A 460 8.02 -14.74 26.14
C PRO A 460 9.55 -14.75 26.16
N ALA A 461 10.13 -14.54 27.33
CA ALA A 461 11.59 -14.51 27.46
C ALA A 461 12.19 -15.76 26.83
N CYS A 462 13.13 -15.58 25.89
CA CYS A 462 14.01 -16.64 25.43
C CYS A 462 14.83 -17.20 26.58
#